data_4401d5ff2855c27800435ff1cd06102c
#
_entry.id   4401d5ff2855c27800435ff1cd06102c
#
_cell.length_a   1.000
_cell.length_b   1.000
_cell.length_c   1.000
_cell.angle_alpha   90.00
_cell.angle_beta   90.00
_cell.angle_gamma   90.00
#
_symmetry.space_group_name_H-M   'P 1'
#
loop_
_entity.id
_entity.type
_entity.pdbx_description
1 polymer ?
#
loop_
_entity_poly.entity_id
_entity_poly.type
_entity_poly.pdbx_seq_one_letter_code
_entity_poly.pdbx_strand_id
1 'polypeptide(L)'
;PTNERLEFLGDSVLGIVVTEYLYRAHPDVPEGQLAKMRAATVSEPALAAVARDLGLGEFIKLGKGEALSGGRDKDSILADTLEALIGATYLTQGLEPARAVIERLVARFLRSARTRGAGLDWKTSLQELTAAHGLGNPHYEVEGVGPDHERVFTAQAIVDGETLGEGTGTSKKLAEHEAAEAAYASILASRGDGGLDLPGVNEALRADLAVTAAREKQAEPAREG
;
A
#
# COMPACT_ATOMS: atom_id res chain seq x y z
N PRO A 1 -24.64 6.57 -24.28
CA PRO A 1 -23.91 7.12 -23.12
C PRO A 1 -22.85 6.09 -22.70
N THR A 2 -21.63 6.57 -22.49
CA THR A 2 -20.50 5.79 -21.99
C THR A 2 -20.31 6.09 -20.50
N ASN A 3 -19.48 5.30 -19.83
CA ASN A 3 -19.13 5.50 -18.41
C ASN A 3 -17.85 6.35 -18.21
N GLU A 4 -17.18 6.79 -19.27
CA GLU A 4 -15.89 7.52 -19.24
C GLU A 4 -15.86 8.72 -18.27
N ARG A 5 -16.94 9.48 -18.19
CA ARG A 5 -16.99 10.62 -17.25
C ARG A 5 -17.10 10.19 -15.79
N LEU A 6 -17.75 9.05 -15.53
CA LEU A 6 -17.82 8.47 -14.18
C LEU A 6 -16.49 7.82 -13.79
N GLU A 7 -15.84 7.13 -14.72
CA GLU A 7 -14.48 6.60 -14.60
C GLU A 7 -13.51 7.72 -14.22
N PHE A 8 -13.44 8.78 -15.01
CA PHE A 8 -12.59 9.95 -14.73
C PHE A 8 -12.78 10.51 -13.31
N LEU A 9 -14.01 10.61 -12.85
CA LEU A 9 -14.31 11.06 -11.48
C LEU A 9 -13.93 9.99 -10.46
N GLY A 10 -14.22 8.74 -10.76
CA GLY A 10 -13.95 7.60 -9.87
C GLY A 10 -12.47 7.36 -9.61
N ASP A 11 -11.63 7.48 -10.65
CA ASP A 11 -10.17 7.45 -10.51
C ASP A 11 -9.69 8.50 -9.50
N SER A 12 -10.17 9.74 -9.62
CA SER A 12 -9.79 10.81 -8.69
C SER A 12 -10.25 10.54 -7.26
N VAL A 13 -11.46 10.00 -7.05
CA VAL A 13 -11.98 9.62 -5.72
C VAL A 13 -11.21 8.44 -5.15
N LEU A 14 -10.93 7.42 -5.96
CA LEU A 14 -10.10 6.28 -5.59
C LEU A 14 -8.69 6.75 -5.19
N GLY A 15 -8.10 7.61 -6.01
CA GLY A 15 -6.78 8.18 -5.80
C GLY A 15 -6.66 8.90 -4.46
N ILE A 16 -7.62 9.77 -4.10
CA ILE A 16 -7.57 10.50 -2.83
C ILE A 16 -7.75 9.57 -1.62
N VAL A 17 -8.66 8.62 -1.67
CA VAL A 17 -8.93 7.69 -0.56
C VAL A 17 -7.71 6.79 -0.30
N VAL A 18 -7.13 6.20 -1.36
CA VAL A 18 -5.94 5.35 -1.23
C VAL A 18 -4.73 6.16 -0.76
N THR A 19 -4.55 7.38 -1.28
CA THR A 19 -3.45 8.27 -0.87
C THR A 19 -3.56 8.62 0.61
N GLU A 20 -4.74 9.02 1.08
CA GLU A 20 -4.97 9.35 2.49
C GLU A 20 -4.74 8.15 3.40
N TYR A 21 -5.24 6.96 3.00
CA TYR A 21 -4.99 5.74 3.74
C TYR A 21 -3.49 5.45 3.88
N LEU A 22 -2.74 5.48 2.77
CA LEU A 22 -1.30 5.21 2.78
C LEU A 22 -0.53 6.25 3.61
N TYR A 23 -0.87 7.52 3.48
CA TYR A 23 -0.28 8.61 4.24
C TYR A 23 -0.44 8.41 5.76
N ARG A 24 -1.64 8.02 6.20
CA ARG A 24 -1.93 7.79 7.62
C ARG A 24 -1.34 6.48 8.15
N ALA A 25 -1.36 5.43 7.32
CA ALA A 25 -0.88 4.11 7.71
C ALA A 25 0.66 3.99 7.74
N HIS A 26 1.36 4.88 7.03
CA HIS A 26 2.81 4.82 6.85
C HIS A 26 3.45 6.20 7.05
N PRO A 27 3.43 6.74 8.29
CA PRO A 27 3.90 8.11 8.56
C PRO A 27 5.41 8.31 8.28
N ASP A 28 6.20 7.24 8.38
CA ASP A 28 7.65 7.28 8.24
C ASP A 28 8.13 6.91 6.82
N VAL A 29 7.21 6.65 5.89
CA VAL A 29 7.56 6.24 4.52
C VAL A 29 7.69 7.46 3.61
N PRO A 30 8.81 7.61 2.86
CA PRO A 30 9.02 8.72 1.94
C PRO A 30 7.97 8.79 0.83
N GLU A 31 7.70 10.01 0.34
CA GLU A 31 6.70 10.29 -0.70
C GLU A 31 6.86 9.40 -1.93
N GLY A 32 8.08 9.23 -2.46
CA GLY A 32 8.32 8.40 -3.65
C GLY A 32 7.91 6.94 -3.46
N GLN A 33 7.97 6.42 -2.25
CA GLN A 33 7.51 5.07 -1.91
C GLN A 33 5.99 5.02 -1.74
N LEU A 34 5.40 6.01 -1.06
CA LEU A 34 3.94 6.12 -0.99
C LEU A 34 3.31 6.21 -2.39
N ALA A 35 3.95 6.93 -3.32
CA ALA A 35 3.52 7.01 -4.71
C ALA A 35 3.58 5.65 -5.42
N LYS A 36 4.64 4.85 -5.20
CA LYS A 36 4.75 3.49 -5.74
C LYS A 36 3.70 2.55 -5.15
N MET A 37 3.45 2.62 -3.83
CA MET A 37 2.41 1.82 -3.16
C MET A 37 1.02 2.16 -3.70
N ARG A 38 0.73 3.45 -3.88
CA ARG A 38 -0.50 3.89 -4.51
C ARG A 38 -0.63 3.33 -5.91
N ALA A 39 0.37 3.55 -6.78
CA ALA A 39 0.36 3.07 -8.16
C ALA A 39 0.13 1.55 -8.26
N ALA A 40 0.74 0.75 -7.38
CA ALA A 40 0.51 -0.69 -7.33
C ALA A 40 -0.92 -1.06 -6.90
N THR A 41 -1.51 -0.30 -5.96
CA THR A 41 -2.85 -0.54 -5.42
C THR A 41 -3.95 -0.19 -6.42
N VAL A 42 -3.78 0.91 -7.17
CA VAL A 42 -4.78 1.40 -8.15
C VAL A 42 -4.41 1.07 -9.59
N SER A 43 -3.49 0.13 -9.82
CA SER A 43 -3.13 -0.30 -11.16
C SER A 43 -4.28 -1.00 -11.89
N GLU A 44 -4.35 -0.87 -13.21
CA GLU A 44 -5.33 -1.56 -14.05
C GLU A 44 -5.46 -3.06 -13.71
N PRO A 45 -4.38 -3.86 -13.60
CA PRO A 45 -4.51 -5.28 -13.22
C PRO A 45 -5.08 -5.49 -11.83
N ALA A 46 -4.79 -4.61 -10.87
CA ALA A 46 -5.31 -4.71 -9.51
C ALA A 46 -6.82 -4.44 -9.48
N LEU A 47 -7.26 -3.37 -10.14
CA LEU A 47 -8.68 -3.01 -10.24
C LEU A 47 -9.47 -4.04 -11.05
N ALA A 48 -8.93 -4.53 -12.16
CA ALA A 48 -9.54 -5.60 -12.96
C ALA A 48 -9.74 -6.88 -12.14
N ALA A 49 -8.76 -7.25 -11.29
CA ALA A 49 -8.91 -8.40 -10.41
C ALA A 49 -10.04 -8.21 -9.38
N VAL A 50 -10.21 -7.00 -8.83
CA VAL A 50 -11.36 -6.66 -7.97
C VAL A 50 -12.67 -6.76 -8.73
N ALA A 51 -12.72 -6.21 -9.95
CA ALA A 51 -13.89 -6.23 -10.79
C ALA A 51 -14.34 -7.67 -11.15
N ARG A 52 -13.37 -8.56 -11.40
CA ARG A 52 -13.63 -10.01 -11.62
C ARG A 52 -14.22 -10.68 -10.39
N ASP A 53 -13.64 -10.43 -9.21
CA ASP A 53 -14.14 -11.00 -7.96
C ASP A 53 -15.59 -10.56 -7.66
N LEU A 54 -15.96 -9.37 -8.12
CA LEU A 54 -17.33 -8.84 -8.03
C LEU A 54 -18.25 -9.35 -9.15
N GLY A 55 -17.73 -10.05 -10.16
CA GLY A 55 -18.49 -10.49 -11.33
C GLY A 55 -18.97 -9.35 -12.23
N LEU A 56 -18.31 -8.19 -12.23
CA LEU A 56 -18.79 -6.99 -12.94
C LEU A 56 -18.92 -7.21 -14.45
N GLY A 57 -18.09 -8.07 -15.05
CA GLY A 57 -18.13 -8.36 -16.48
C GLY A 57 -19.50 -8.80 -17.00
N GLU A 58 -20.30 -9.48 -16.18
CA GLU A 58 -21.65 -9.94 -16.54
C GLU A 58 -22.65 -8.78 -16.74
N PHE A 59 -22.43 -7.67 -16.05
CA PHE A 59 -23.33 -6.53 -16.05
C PHE A 59 -22.95 -5.46 -17.07
N ILE A 60 -21.75 -5.55 -17.69
CA ILE A 60 -21.27 -4.56 -18.65
C ILE A 60 -22.01 -4.68 -19.98
N LYS A 61 -22.55 -3.56 -20.47
CA LYS A 61 -23.17 -3.47 -21.78
C LYS A 61 -22.12 -3.04 -22.80
N LEU A 62 -21.68 -3.98 -23.64
CA LEU A 62 -20.67 -3.77 -24.67
C LEU A 62 -21.30 -3.67 -26.06
N GLY A 63 -20.61 -2.99 -26.96
CA GLY A 63 -20.87 -3.07 -28.39
C GLY A 63 -20.63 -4.51 -28.90
N LYS A 64 -21.29 -4.88 -30.01
CA LYS A 64 -21.21 -6.25 -30.54
C LYS A 64 -19.77 -6.73 -30.81
N GLY A 65 -18.90 -5.86 -31.36
CA GLY A 65 -17.52 -6.18 -31.65
C GLY A 65 -16.72 -6.51 -30.37
N GLU A 66 -16.80 -5.65 -29.37
CA GLU A 66 -16.10 -5.82 -28.10
C GLU A 66 -16.63 -7.03 -27.30
N ALA A 67 -17.93 -7.28 -27.35
CA ALA A 67 -18.52 -8.47 -26.72
C ALA A 67 -18.01 -9.78 -27.33
N LEU A 68 -17.78 -9.82 -28.65
CA LEU A 68 -17.27 -10.99 -29.38
C LEU A 68 -15.77 -11.22 -29.16
N SER A 69 -15.01 -10.14 -28.90
CA SER A 69 -13.55 -10.22 -28.64
C SER A 69 -13.19 -10.49 -27.17
N GLY A 70 -14.15 -10.82 -26.32
CA GLY A 70 -13.91 -11.13 -24.91
C GLY A 70 -13.84 -9.90 -24.00
N GLY A 71 -14.37 -8.75 -24.46
CA GLY A 71 -14.33 -7.47 -23.73
C GLY A 71 -14.91 -7.51 -22.31
N ARG A 72 -15.75 -8.50 -21.99
CA ARG A 72 -16.29 -8.68 -20.63
C ARG A 72 -15.23 -9.08 -19.59
N ASP A 73 -14.11 -9.62 -20.04
CA ASP A 73 -12.99 -10.03 -19.17
C ASP A 73 -11.69 -9.25 -19.46
N LYS A 74 -11.78 -8.18 -20.23
CA LYS A 74 -10.65 -7.32 -20.56
C LYS A 74 -10.32 -6.40 -19.39
N ASP A 75 -9.04 -6.39 -18.97
CA ASP A 75 -8.57 -5.66 -17.79
C ASP A 75 -8.97 -4.18 -17.81
N SER A 76 -8.71 -3.48 -18.91
CA SER A 76 -9.04 -2.06 -19.02
C SER A 76 -10.54 -1.80 -18.83
N ILE A 77 -11.41 -2.59 -19.48
CA ILE A 77 -12.86 -2.40 -19.39
C ILE A 77 -13.37 -2.70 -17.96
N LEU A 78 -12.80 -3.69 -17.30
CA LEU A 78 -13.15 -4.06 -15.93
C LEU A 78 -12.70 -3.00 -14.94
N ALA A 79 -11.47 -2.50 -15.07
CA ALA A 79 -10.93 -1.43 -14.23
C ALA A 79 -11.75 -0.14 -14.38
N ASP A 80 -11.95 0.33 -15.61
CA ASP A 80 -12.74 1.53 -15.93
C ASP A 80 -14.17 1.43 -15.39
N THR A 81 -14.77 0.23 -15.47
CA THR A 81 -16.11 -0.01 -14.91
C THR A 81 -16.13 0.09 -13.39
N LEU A 82 -15.12 -0.44 -12.72
CA LEU A 82 -15.00 -0.33 -11.26
C LEU A 82 -14.84 1.13 -10.83
N GLU A 83 -13.99 1.88 -11.51
CA GLU A 83 -13.82 3.31 -11.25
C GLU A 83 -15.13 4.08 -11.51
N ALA A 84 -15.83 3.78 -12.59
CA ALA A 84 -17.12 4.39 -12.87
C ALA A 84 -18.16 4.13 -11.77
N LEU A 85 -18.17 2.94 -11.17
CA LEU A 85 -19.04 2.61 -10.02
C LEU A 85 -18.65 3.40 -8.76
N ILE A 86 -17.36 3.60 -8.53
CA ILE A 86 -16.85 4.45 -7.45
C ILE A 86 -17.30 5.90 -7.67
N GLY A 87 -17.16 6.43 -8.89
CA GLY A 87 -17.62 7.77 -9.26
C GLY A 87 -19.13 7.94 -9.09
N ALA A 88 -19.92 6.95 -9.48
CA ALA A 88 -21.37 6.94 -9.28
C ALA A 88 -21.75 6.91 -7.79
N THR A 89 -21.05 6.11 -6.99
CA THR A 89 -21.25 6.05 -5.54
C THR A 89 -20.96 7.39 -4.89
N TYR A 90 -19.85 8.02 -5.26
CA TYR A 90 -19.48 9.34 -4.76
C TYR A 90 -20.55 10.41 -5.11
N LEU A 91 -21.02 10.45 -6.36
CA LEU A 91 -22.03 11.43 -6.78
C LEU A 91 -23.37 11.26 -6.07
N THR A 92 -23.75 10.03 -5.75
CA THR A 92 -25.07 9.73 -5.18
C THR A 92 -25.08 9.74 -3.66
N GLN A 93 -23.97 9.40 -3.01
CA GLN A 93 -23.91 9.16 -1.57
C GLN A 93 -22.84 9.99 -0.85
N GLY A 94 -21.94 10.64 -1.59
CA GLY A 94 -20.85 11.44 -1.03
C GLY A 94 -19.58 10.63 -0.75
N LEU A 95 -18.58 11.31 -0.13
CA LEU A 95 -17.23 10.76 0.02
C LEU A 95 -17.17 9.59 1.02
N GLU A 96 -17.83 9.70 2.16
CA GLU A 96 -17.69 8.68 3.22
C GLU A 96 -18.23 7.30 2.83
N PRO A 97 -19.42 7.16 2.20
CA PRO A 97 -19.84 5.87 1.65
C PRO A 97 -18.92 5.36 0.55
N ALA A 98 -18.40 6.24 -0.34
CA ALA A 98 -17.44 5.87 -1.36
C ALA A 98 -16.12 5.37 -0.74
N ARG A 99 -15.62 6.03 0.31
CA ARG A 99 -14.46 5.61 1.10
C ARG A 99 -14.63 4.20 1.64
N ALA A 100 -15.74 3.93 2.33
CA ALA A 100 -16.01 2.62 2.92
C ALA A 100 -16.03 1.49 1.85
N VAL A 101 -16.56 1.78 0.66
CA VAL A 101 -16.54 0.85 -0.48
C VAL A 101 -15.11 0.64 -0.98
N ILE A 102 -14.37 1.71 -1.25
CA ILE A 102 -12.99 1.66 -1.76
C ILE A 102 -12.10 0.86 -0.80
N GLU A 103 -12.08 1.21 0.48
CA GLU A 103 -11.23 0.55 1.49
C GLU A 103 -11.49 -0.96 1.56
N ARG A 104 -12.75 -1.38 1.46
CA ARG A 104 -13.11 -2.80 1.40
C ARG A 104 -12.60 -3.47 0.13
N LEU A 105 -12.74 -2.84 -1.02
CA LEU A 105 -12.36 -3.39 -2.32
C LEU A 105 -10.86 -3.54 -2.45
N VAL A 106 -10.08 -2.54 -2.02
CA VAL A 106 -8.62 -2.54 -2.17
C VAL A 106 -7.88 -3.08 -0.94
N ALA A 107 -8.58 -3.47 0.12
CA ALA A 107 -7.99 -3.94 1.39
C ALA A 107 -6.94 -5.04 1.22
N ARG A 108 -7.16 -5.97 0.30
CA ARG A 108 -6.19 -7.06 0.02
C ARG A 108 -4.89 -6.53 -0.59
N PHE A 109 -4.99 -5.53 -1.48
CA PHE A 109 -3.82 -4.91 -2.11
C PHE A 109 -3.07 -4.03 -1.12
N LEU A 110 -3.76 -3.26 -0.29
CA LEU A 110 -3.18 -2.48 0.79
C LEU A 110 -2.42 -3.36 1.79
N ARG A 111 -3.01 -4.50 2.20
CA ARG A 111 -2.32 -5.48 3.05
C ARG A 111 -1.13 -6.13 2.34
N SER A 112 -1.25 -6.46 1.07
CA SER A 112 -0.17 -7.09 0.32
C SER A 112 0.94 -6.11 -0.05
N ALA A 113 0.64 -4.83 -0.22
CA ALA A 113 1.66 -3.79 -0.36
C ALA A 113 2.53 -3.71 0.91
N ARG A 114 1.90 -3.89 2.08
CA ARG A 114 2.60 -3.95 3.36
C ARG A 114 3.45 -5.21 3.53
N THR A 115 2.97 -6.38 3.09
CA THR A 115 3.65 -7.68 3.33
C THR A 115 4.61 -8.10 2.23
N ARG A 116 4.44 -7.62 1.00
CA ARG A 116 5.30 -8.04 -0.13
C ARG A 116 6.43 -7.06 -0.41
N GLY A 117 6.43 -5.87 0.20
CA GLY A 117 7.35 -4.81 -0.21
C GLY A 117 7.31 -4.57 -1.73
N ALA A 118 6.23 -5.01 -2.39
CA ALA A 118 6.12 -5.10 -3.85
C ALA A 118 5.92 -3.71 -4.46
N GLY A 119 6.98 -2.95 -4.53
CA GLY A 119 7.06 -1.58 -5.02
C GLY A 119 7.96 -0.70 -4.16
N LEU A 120 8.23 -1.08 -2.92
CA LEU A 120 9.19 -0.38 -2.08
C LEU A 120 10.58 -0.89 -2.44
N ASP A 121 11.41 -0.05 -2.99
CA ASP A 121 12.83 -0.35 -3.14
C ASP A 121 13.56 0.04 -1.85
N TRP A 122 13.34 -0.80 -0.80
CA TRP A 122 13.96 -0.57 0.50
C TRP A 122 15.48 -0.46 0.42
N LYS A 123 16.10 -1.14 -0.55
CA LYS A 123 17.56 -1.05 -0.76
C LYS A 123 17.95 0.35 -1.23
N THR A 124 17.23 0.90 -2.21
CA THR A 124 17.45 2.29 -2.67
C THR A 124 17.11 3.28 -1.56
N SER A 125 16.00 3.09 -0.85
CA SER A 125 15.61 3.99 0.24
C SER A 125 16.60 3.98 1.40
N LEU A 126 17.13 2.82 1.77
CA LEU A 126 18.17 2.72 2.79
C LEU A 126 19.46 3.41 2.31
N GLN A 127 19.82 3.23 1.04
CA GLN A 127 21.00 3.91 0.47
C GLN A 127 20.85 5.43 0.47
N GLU A 128 19.68 5.96 0.11
CA GLU A 128 19.38 7.39 0.17
C GLU A 128 19.42 7.92 1.61
N LEU A 129 18.81 7.18 2.56
CA LEU A 129 18.82 7.53 3.98
C LEU A 129 20.24 7.56 4.55
N THR A 130 21.03 6.52 4.29
CA THR A 130 22.42 6.45 4.77
C THR A 130 23.29 7.52 4.16
N ALA A 131 23.11 7.83 2.87
CA ALA A 131 23.82 8.92 2.18
C ALA A 131 23.45 10.29 2.77
N ALA A 132 22.16 10.55 3.00
CA ALA A 132 21.69 11.81 3.61
C ALA A 132 22.26 12.04 5.02
N HIS A 133 22.55 10.94 5.73
CA HIS A 133 23.09 11.00 7.09
C HIS A 133 24.59 10.74 7.19
N GLY A 134 25.31 10.58 6.07
CA GLY A 134 26.74 10.34 6.04
C GLY A 134 27.21 9.02 6.66
N LEU A 135 26.34 7.99 6.63
CA LEU A 135 26.59 6.66 7.24
C LEU A 135 27.25 5.66 6.27
N GLY A 136 27.68 6.09 5.10
CA GLY A 136 28.25 5.18 4.09
C GLY A 136 27.18 4.36 3.34
N ASN A 137 27.66 3.50 2.42
CA ASN A 137 26.76 2.67 1.63
C ASN A 137 26.40 1.37 2.37
N PRO A 138 25.12 0.98 2.42
CA PRO A 138 24.71 -0.29 2.98
C PRO A 138 25.24 -1.47 2.13
N HIS A 139 25.65 -2.54 2.78
CA HIS A 139 25.97 -3.82 2.14
C HIS A 139 25.18 -4.95 2.81
N TYR A 140 25.08 -6.10 2.12
CA TYR A 140 24.23 -7.19 2.56
C TYR A 140 25.03 -8.50 2.62
N GLU A 141 24.92 -9.19 3.73
CA GLU A 141 25.41 -10.56 3.88
C GLU A 141 24.20 -11.50 3.83
N VAL A 142 24.26 -12.54 2.99
CA VAL A 142 23.13 -13.45 2.76
C VAL A 142 23.58 -14.89 2.91
N GLU A 143 22.90 -15.61 3.80
CA GLU A 143 23.04 -17.04 3.98
C GLU A 143 21.80 -17.78 3.51
N GLY A 144 21.93 -19.00 3.00
CA GLY A 144 20.81 -19.83 2.58
C GLY A 144 20.88 -21.20 3.26
N VAL A 145 19.78 -21.60 3.91
CA VAL A 145 19.67 -22.88 4.62
C VAL A 145 18.50 -23.69 4.07
N GLY A 146 18.68 -24.99 3.95
CA GLY A 146 17.66 -25.94 3.48
C GLY A 146 17.89 -26.48 2.05
N PRO A 147 17.12 -27.51 1.65
CA PRO A 147 17.18 -28.08 0.31
C PRO A 147 16.70 -27.08 -0.75
N ASP A 148 17.10 -27.26 -2.01
CA ASP A 148 16.86 -26.31 -3.10
C ASP A 148 15.37 -25.89 -3.27
N HIS A 149 14.44 -26.81 -3.01
CA HIS A 149 13.00 -26.58 -3.17
C HIS A 149 12.32 -25.93 -1.95
N GLU A 150 13.03 -25.85 -0.79
CA GLU A 150 12.56 -25.26 0.46
C GLU A 150 13.62 -24.34 1.09
N ARG A 151 14.56 -23.81 0.27
CA ARG A 151 15.63 -22.99 0.77
C ARG A 151 15.12 -21.68 1.32
N VAL A 152 15.46 -21.37 2.57
CA VAL A 152 15.21 -20.10 3.22
C VAL A 152 16.51 -19.31 3.23
N PHE A 153 16.45 -18.06 2.84
CA PHE A 153 17.56 -17.11 2.86
C PHE A 153 17.37 -16.16 4.05
N THR A 154 18.48 -15.90 4.76
CA THR A 154 18.55 -14.85 5.78
C THR A 154 19.54 -13.82 5.30
N ALA A 155 19.18 -12.54 5.37
CA ALA A 155 20.05 -11.44 5.01
C ALA A 155 20.25 -10.50 6.19
N GLN A 156 21.45 -9.93 6.31
CA GLN A 156 21.77 -8.86 7.23
C GLN A 156 22.13 -7.61 6.44
N ALA A 157 21.52 -6.48 6.77
CA ALA A 157 21.87 -5.17 6.23
C ALA A 157 22.86 -4.50 7.17
N ILE A 158 24.06 -4.25 6.67
CA ILE A 158 25.20 -3.72 7.42
C ILE A 158 25.50 -2.30 6.93
N VAL A 159 25.55 -1.35 7.84
CA VAL A 159 25.84 0.06 7.58
C VAL A 159 26.91 0.50 8.56
N ASP A 160 27.99 1.07 8.05
CA ASP A 160 29.15 1.53 8.84
C ASP A 160 29.75 0.42 9.76
N GLY A 161 29.69 -0.83 9.29
CA GLY A 161 30.19 -2.01 10.03
C GLY A 161 29.24 -2.58 11.08
N GLU A 162 28.06 -1.99 11.29
CA GLU A 162 27.05 -2.48 12.23
C GLU A 162 25.87 -3.12 11.48
N THR A 163 25.37 -4.26 11.97
CA THR A 163 24.14 -4.88 11.49
C THR A 163 22.95 -4.09 12.01
N LEU A 164 22.27 -3.35 11.14
CA LEU A 164 21.12 -2.52 11.48
C LEU A 164 19.78 -3.16 11.17
N GLY A 165 19.75 -4.24 10.37
CA GLY A 165 18.52 -4.94 10.05
C GLY A 165 18.75 -6.37 9.59
N GLU A 166 17.80 -7.25 9.88
CA GLU A 166 17.77 -8.64 9.42
C GLU A 166 16.48 -8.93 8.70
N GLY A 167 16.53 -9.81 7.70
CA GLY A 167 15.36 -10.22 6.93
C GLY A 167 15.49 -11.66 6.44
N THR A 168 14.34 -12.30 6.22
CA THR A 168 14.26 -13.67 5.73
C THR A 168 13.40 -13.75 4.48
N GLY A 169 13.65 -14.73 3.61
CA GLY A 169 12.83 -14.86 2.41
C GLY A 169 13.08 -16.14 1.64
N THR A 170 12.19 -16.46 0.71
CA THR A 170 12.31 -17.61 -0.20
C THR A 170 13.31 -17.35 -1.35
N SER A 171 13.88 -16.15 -1.42
CA SER A 171 14.95 -15.78 -2.34
C SER A 171 15.90 -14.79 -1.67
N LYS A 172 17.17 -14.73 -2.14
CA LYS A 172 18.13 -13.73 -1.68
C LYS A 172 17.60 -12.32 -1.76
N LYS A 173 16.95 -11.98 -2.89
CA LYS A 173 16.38 -10.65 -3.14
C LYS A 173 15.31 -10.30 -2.10
N LEU A 174 14.46 -11.24 -1.70
CA LEU A 174 13.40 -11.00 -0.71
C LEU A 174 14.00 -10.82 0.68
N ALA A 175 14.99 -11.66 1.07
CA ALA A 175 15.66 -11.52 2.35
C ALA A 175 16.39 -10.19 2.48
N GLU A 176 17.17 -9.79 1.46
CA GLU A 176 17.85 -8.48 1.41
C GLU A 176 16.87 -7.30 1.49
N HIS A 177 15.70 -7.44 0.89
CA HIS A 177 14.67 -6.42 0.90
C HIS A 177 14.08 -6.22 2.30
N GLU A 178 13.75 -7.30 3.01
CA GLU A 178 13.30 -7.25 4.39
C GLU A 178 14.38 -6.74 5.35
N ALA A 179 15.64 -7.13 5.13
CA ALA A 179 16.77 -6.63 5.92
C ALA A 179 16.93 -5.10 5.71
N ALA A 180 16.76 -4.60 4.49
CA ALA A 180 16.81 -3.17 4.21
C ALA A 180 15.67 -2.39 4.88
N GLU A 181 14.46 -2.93 4.91
CA GLU A 181 13.32 -2.35 5.62
C GLU A 181 13.58 -2.24 7.12
N ALA A 182 14.07 -3.31 7.73
CA ALA A 182 14.40 -3.34 9.16
C ALA A 182 15.51 -2.34 9.51
N ALA A 183 16.57 -2.25 8.69
CA ALA A 183 17.67 -1.30 8.88
C ALA A 183 17.19 0.15 8.74
N TYR A 184 16.33 0.43 7.75
CA TYR A 184 15.74 1.75 7.56
C TYR A 184 14.95 2.21 8.80
N ALA A 185 14.07 1.33 9.32
CA ALA A 185 13.31 1.60 10.54
C ALA A 185 14.21 1.81 11.77
N SER A 186 15.29 1.00 11.91
CA SER A 186 16.26 1.11 12.99
C SER A 186 16.98 2.46 13.00
N ILE A 187 17.40 2.95 11.82
CA ILE A 187 18.06 4.26 11.69
C ILE A 187 17.11 5.40 12.11
N LEU A 188 15.86 5.37 11.66
CA LEU A 188 14.87 6.38 12.05
C LEU A 188 14.60 6.37 13.56
N ALA A 189 14.45 5.18 14.16
CA ALA A 189 14.19 5.04 15.59
C ALA A 189 15.36 5.53 16.46
N SER A 190 16.60 5.25 16.05
CA SER A 190 17.81 5.61 16.82
C SER A 190 18.10 7.12 16.83
N ARG A 191 17.64 7.84 15.81
CA ARG A 191 17.93 9.28 15.64
C ARG A 191 16.85 10.20 16.17
N GLY A 192 15.76 9.66 16.68
CA GLY A 192 14.66 10.49 17.18
C GLY A 192 13.97 11.33 16.10
N ASP A 193 14.30 11.08 14.82
CA ASP A 193 13.65 11.72 13.67
C ASP A 193 12.25 11.15 13.40
N GLY A 194 11.52 10.90 14.48
CA GLY A 194 10.09 10.66 14.45
C GLY A 194 9.36 11.94 14.07
N GLY A 195 9.31 12.19 12.78
CA GLY A 195 8.45 13.23 12.20
C GLY A 195 9.09 14.63 12.16
N LEU A 196 8.99 15.26 10.99
CA LEU A 196 9.06 16.70 10.87
C LEU A 196 8.18 17.31 11.97
N ASP A 197 8.81 17.95 12.94
CA ASP A 197 8.11 18.73 13.95
C ASP A 197 7.57 20.01 13.27
N LEU A 198 6.41 19.85 12.65
CA LEU A 198 5.63 20.99 12.16
C LEU A 198 4.82 21.50 13.35
N PRO A 199 5.18 22.64 13.96
CA PRO A 199 4.46 23.18 15.10
C PRO A 199 2.99 23.37 14.73
N GLY A 200 2.09 22.70 15.43
CA GLY A 200 0.63 22.76 15.25
C GLY A 200 0.00 21.57 14.51
N VAL A 201 0.73 20.78 13.73
CA VAL A 201 0.17 19.61 13.01
C VAL A 201 0.18 18.38 13.91
N ASN A 202 1.23 18.21 14.71
CA ASN A 202 1.36 17.07 15.63
C ASN A 202 0.35 17.11 16.79
N GLU A 203 -0.09 18.29 17.22
CA GLU A 203 -1.03 18.44 18.33
C GLU A 203 -2.47 18.09 17.90
N ALA A 204 -2.86 18.52 16.70
CA ALA A 204 -4.15 18.17 16.12
C ALA A 204 -4.25 16.65 15.80
N LEU A 205 -3.17 16.06 15.29
CA LEU A 205 -3.12 14.62 14.95
C LEU A 205 -3.15 13.73 16.21
N ARG A 206 -2.46 14.14 17.29
CA ARG A 206 -2.50 13.45 18.59
C ARG A 206 -3.87 13.54 19.27
N ALA A 207 -4.55 14.68 19.12
CA ALA A 207 -5.90 14.86 19.62
C ALA A 207 -6.90 13.96 18.88
N ASP A 208 -6.80 13.84 17.55
CA ASP A 208 -7.67 13.00 16.74
C ASP A 208 -7.43 11.49 16.99
N LEU A 209 -6.18 11.07 17.15
CA LEU A 209 -5.82 9.70 17.52
C LEU A 209 -6.30 9.34 18.92
N ALA A 210 -6.23 10.26 19.86
CA ALA A 210 -6.74 10.06 21.22
C ALA A 210 -8.27 9.93 21.25
N VAL A 211 -8.99 10.71 20.44
CA VAL A 211 -10.45 10.61 20.29
C VAL A 211 -10.85 9.29 19.63
N THR A 212 -10.11 8.83 18.63
CA THR A 212 -10.38 7.55 17.94
C THR A 212 -10.13 6.37 18.87
N ALA A 213 -9.02 6.36 19.62
CA ALA A 213 -8.71 5.31 20.58
C ALA A 213 -9.70 5.28 21.77
N ALA A 214 -10.23 6.44 22.18
CA ALA A 214 -11.27 6.52 23.23
C ALA A 214 -12.62 5.97 22.74
N ARG A 215 -12.97 6.17 21.47
CA ARG A 215 -14.19 5.62 20.85
C ARG A 215 -14.12 4.11 20.69
N GLU A 216 -12.96 3.55 20.31
CA GLU A 216 -12.77 2.11 20.22
C GLU A 216 -12.86 1.41 21.58
N LYS A 217 -12.33 2.02 22.66
CA LYS A 217 -12.48 1.50 24.03
C LYS A 217 -13.91 1.55 24.56
N GLN A 218 -14.74 2.46 24.09
CA GLN A 218 -16.16 2.54 24.48
C GLN A 218 -17.06 1.63 23.64
N ALA A 219 -16.58 1.12 22.50
CA ALA A 219 -17.33 0.22 21.62
C ALA A 219 -17.11 -1.27 21.93
N GLU A 220 -16.25 -1.63 22.88
CA GLU A 220 -16.05 -3.01 23.31
C GLU A 220 -17.19 -3.40 24.30
N PRO A 221 -18.17 -4.26 23.90
CA PRO A 221 -19.22 -4.68 24.78
C PRO A 221 -18.63 -5.53 25.89
N ALA A 222 -18.93 -5.17 27.15
CA ALA A 222 -18.66 -5.96 28.35
C ALA A 222 -19.15 -7.41 28.12
N ARG A 223 -18.21 -8.33 27.96
CA ARG A 223 -18.50 -9.76 28.07
C ARG A 223 -18.62 -10.05 29.55
N GLU A 224 -19.84 -9.99 30.04
CA GLU A 224 -20.21 -10.58 31.34
C GLU A 224 -20.39 -12.09 31.17
N GLY A 225 -19.93 -12.79 32.15
CA GLY A 225 -19.82 -14.03 32.72
C GLY A 225 -20.74 -15.19 32.49
#